data_7df11e5ebc00e0db6aab2dcabf63e497
#
_entry.id   7df11e5ebc00e0db6aab2dcabf63e497
#
_cell.length_a   1.000
_cell.length_b   1.000
_cell.length_c   1.000
_cell.angle_alpha   90.00
_cell.angle_beta   90.00
_cell.angle_gamma   90.00
#
_symmetry.space_group_name_H-M   'P 1'
#
loop_
_entity.id
_entity.type
_entity.pdbx_description
1 polymer ?
#
loop_
_entity_poly.entity_id
_entity_poly.type
_entity_poly.pdbx_seq_one_letter_code
_entity_poly.pdbx_strand_id
1 'polypeptide(L)'
;MLYLQLFWEFFKTGLFAVGGGLATLPFLQDMAERTGWFTHAQLADMLAVSESTPGPIGVNMATYVGFTTGGIGGALVATIGLVTPSVIVILIVAAFLKAFRDSKWVNASFYGLRPASTALVTAAGISVVPIALLHSGMTGLAALNWPAIALAAVLLVCTNWVPVVKKWHPIVFIGISALVGVLLKF
;
A
#
# COMPACT_ATOMS: atom_id res chain seq x y z
N MET A 1 -12.62 -28.11 -3.30
CA MET A 1 -12.21 -27.44 -4.56
C MET A 1 -12.18 -25.91 -4.43
N LEU A 2 -13.03 -25.29 -3.59
CA LEU A 2 -13.12 -23.84 -3.41
C LEU A 2 -11.76 -23.16 -3.10
N TYR A 3 -11.03 -23.65 -2.10
CA TYR A 3 -9.73 -23.06 -1.70
C TYR A 3 -8.67 -23.10 -2.83
N LEU A 4 -8.66 -24.18 -3.62
CA LEU A 4 -7.75 -24.26 -4.76
C LEU A 4 -8.11 -23.26 -5.86
N GLN A 5 -9.40 -23.04 -6.08
CA GLN A 5 -9.88 -22.01 -7.01
C GLN A 5 -9.53 -20.61 -6.50
N LEU A 6 -9.78 -20.31 -5.22
CA LEU A 6 -9.39 -19.05 -4.59
C LEU A 6 -7.89 -18.78 -4.75
N PHE A 7 -7.06 -19.78 -4.40
CA PHE A 7 -5.61 -19.67 -4.59
C PHE A 7 -5.25 -19.35 -6.03
N TRP A 8 -5.79 -20.09 -7.00
CA TRP A 8 -5.44 -19.95 -8.40
C TRP A 8 -5.90 -18.61 -9.02
N GLU A 9 -7.11 -18.17 -8.70
CA GLU A 9 -7.62 -16.88 -9.19
C GLU A 9 -6.79 -15.71 -8.64
N PHE A 10 -6.46 -15.73 -7.35
CA PHE A 10 -5.62 -14.70 -6.76
C PHE A 10 -4.14 -14.82 -7.16
N PHE A 11 -3.65 -16.03 -7.43
CA PHE A 11 -2.32 -16.23 -8.00
C PHE A 11 -2.21 -15.56 -9.38
N LYS A 12 -3.18 -15.78 -10.26
CA LYS A 12 -3.22 -15.09 -11.57
C LYS A 12 -3.28 -13.58 -11.40
N THR A 13 -4.13 -13.10 -10.53
CA THR A 13 -4.24 -11.67 -10.23
C THR A 13 -2.91 -11.11 -9.75
N GLY A 14 -2.23 -11.75 -8.82
CA GLY A 14 -0.92 -11.33 -8.30
C GLY A 14 0.21 -11.39 -9.32
N LEU A 15 0.11 -12.28 -10.33
CA LEU A 15 1.09 -12.41 -11.39
C LEU A 15 0.93 -11.35 -12.48
N PHE A 16 -0.30 -11.03 -12.85
CA PHE A 16 -0.60 -10.20 -14.04
C PHE A 16 -1.02 -8.77 -13.70
N ALA A 17 -1.48 -8.48 -12.49
CA ALA A 17 -1.83 -7.14 -12.07
C ALA A 17 -0.56 -6.28 -11.84
N VAL A 18 0.09 -5.89 -12.92
CA VAL A 18 1.28 -5.04 -12.88
C VAL A 18 0.86 -3.57 -12.75
N GLY A 19 1.19 -2.94 -11.61
CA GLY A 19 0.84 -1.56 -11.34
C GLY A 19 0.52 -1.29 -9.86
N GLY A 20 -0.23 -0.24 -9.61
CA GLY A 20 -0.74 0.09 -8.26
C GLY A 20 -1.93 -0.79 -7.85
N GLY A 21 -2.45 -0.56 -6.64
CA GLY A 21 -3.56 -1.36 -6.09
C GLY A 21 -4.78 -1.45 -7.01
N LEU A 22 -5.12 -0.38 -7.72
CA LEU A 22 -6.23 -0.35 -8.67
C LEU A 22 -6.00 -1.23 -9.92
N ALA A 23 -4.77 -1.64 -10.22
CA ALA A 23 -4.48 -2.56 -11.33
C ALA A 23 -5.06 -3.97 -11.10
N THR A 24 -5.47 -4.31 -9.89
CA THR A 24 -6.17 -5.57 -9.58
C THR A 24 -7.65 -5.53 -9.97
N LEU A 25 -8.27 -4.35 -10.13
CA LEU A 25 -9.70 -4.21 -10.37
C LEU A 25 -10.22 -4.95 -11.62
N PRO A 26 -9.58 -4.86 -12.80
CA PRO A 26 -10.05 -5.59 -13.97
C PRO A 26 -10.09 -7.11 -13.75
N PHE A 27 -9.12 -7.65 -13.00
CA PHE A 27 -9.06 -9.07 -12.66
C PHE A 27 -10.17 -9.46 -11.68
N LEU A 28 -10.50 -8.58 -10.72
CA LEU A 28 -11.60 -8.81 -9.78
C LEU A 28 -12.97 -8.70 -10.47
N GLN A 29 -13.13 -7.81 -11.43
CA GLN A 29 -14.34 -7.72 -12.24
C GLN A 29 -14.57 -9.01 -13.05
N ASP A 30 -13.56 -9.47 -13.78
CA ASP A 30 -13.57 -10.72 -14.52
C ASP A 30 -13.84 -11.93 -13.58
N MET A 31 -13.24 -11.93 -12.40
CA MET A 31 -13.45 -12.94 -11.37
C MET A 31 -14.91 -12.95 -10.91
N ALA A 32 -15.52 -11.78 -10.65
CA ALA A 32 -16.92 -11.66 -10.25
C ALA A 32 -17.85 -12.28 -11.30
N GLU A 33 -17.63 -11.97 -12.58
CA GLU A 33 -18.43 -12.47 -13.69
C GLU A 33 -18.31 -13.99 -13.87
N ARG A 34 -17.08 -14.53 -13.76
CA ARG A 34 -16.83 -15.96 -13.99
C ARG A 34 -17.19 -16.85 -12.82
N THR A 35 -16.98 -16.38 -11.60
CA THR A 35 -17.17 -17.23 -10.42
C THR A 35 -18.47 -16.98 -9.68
N GLY A 36 -19.05 -15.79 -9.82
CA GLY A 36 -20.26 -15.40 -9.08
C GLY A 36 -20.03 -15.30 -7.54
N TRP A 37 -18.79 -15.24 -7.08
CA TRP A 37 -18.49 -15.16 -5.65
C TRP A 37 -18.93 -13.84 -5.03
N PHE A 38 -18.96 -12.78 -5.82
CA PHE A 38 -19.43 -11.46 -5.44
C PHE A 38 -19.96 -10.68 -6.65
N THR A 39 -20.79 -9.71 -6.39
CA THR A 39 -21.37 -8.84 -7.43
C THR A 39 -20.51 -7.60 -7.65
N HIS A 40 -20.76 -6.88 -8.76
CA HIS A 40 -20.09 -5.59 -9.02
C HIS A 40 -20.40 -4.54 -7.94
N ALA A 41 -21.60 -4.56 -7.34
CA ALA A 41 -21.94 -3.68 -6.23
C ALA A 41 -21.08 -4.00 -4.99
N GLN A 42 -20.99 -5.28 -4.65
CA GLN A 42 -20.12 -5.71 -3.56
C GLN A 42 -18.63 -5.41 -3.84
N LEU A 43 -18.18 -5.47 -5.10
CA LEU A 43 -16.82 -5.09 -5.46
C LEU A 43 -16.56 -3.61 -5.17
N ALA A 44 -17.53 -2.73 -5.43
CA ALA A 44 -17.42 -1.30 -5.11
C ALA A 44 -17.32 -1.07 -3.58
N ASP A 45 -18.13 -1.79 -2.79
CA ASP A 45 -18.07 -1.74 -1.32
C ASP A 45 -16.72 -2.25 -0.79
N MET A 46 -16.26 -3.37 -1.32
CA MET A 46 -14.95 -3.95 -0.98
C MET A 46 -13.81 -2.98 -1.28
N LEU A 47 -13.88 -2.28 -2.41
CA LEU A 47 -12.89 -1.28 -2.80
C LEU A 47 -12.88 -0.11 -1.82
N ALA A 48 -14.05 0.42 -1.45
CA ALA A 48 -14.16 1.52 -0.48
C ALA A 48 -13.58 1.13 0.89
N VAL A 49 -13.88 -0.09 1.37
CA VAL A 49 -13.30 -0.64 2.61
C VAL A 49 -11.79 -0.81 2.48
N SER A 50 -11.32 -1.31 1.34
CA SER A 50 -9.89 -1.53 1.08
C SER A 50 -9.10 -0.24 1.02
N GLU A 51 -9.66 0.84 0.44
CA GLU A 51 -9.03 2.16 0.43
C GLU A 51 -9.00 2.80 1.82
N SER A 52 -9.98 2.49 2.66
CA SER A 52 -10.03 2.97 4.06
C SER A 52 -9.13 2.15 4.99
N THR A 53 -8.65 0.99 4.55
CA THR A 53 -7.82 0.08 5.35
C THR A 53 -6.34 0.29 5.04
N PRO A 54 -5.46 0.50 6.06
CA PRO A 54 -4.04 0.62 5.81
C PRO A 54 -3.47 -0.65 5.16
N GLY A 55 -2.78 -0.47 4.03
CA GLY A 55 -2.11 -1.58 3.34
C GLY A 55 -2.34 -1.61 1.83
N PRO A 56 -1.73 -2.57 1.12
CA PRO A 56 -1.91 -2.71 -0.33
C PRO A 56 -3.35 -3.10 -0.66
N ILE A 57 -4.03 -2.31 -1.48
CA ILE A 57 -5.43 -2.53 -1.90
C ILE A 57 -5.65 -3.98 -2.39
N GLY A 58 -4.75 -4.49 -3.24
CA GLY A 58 -4.87 -5.86 -3.75
C GLY A 58 -4.88 -6.94 -2.65
N VAL A 59 -4.06 -6.76 -1.61
CA VAL A 59 -4.02 -7.69 -0.45
C VAL A 59 -5.29 -7.59 0.38
N ASN A 60 -5.76 -6.36 0.64
CA ASN A 60 -7.01 -6.13 1.36
C ASN A 60 -8.20 -6.75 0.62
N MET A 61 -8.26 -6.53 -0.71
CA MET A 61 -9.28 -7.14 -1.57
C MET A 61 -9.23 -8.67 -1.57
N ALA A 62 -8.04 -9.26 -1.68
CA ALA A 62 -7.87 -10.72 -1.63
C ALA A 62 -8.34 -11.29 -0.28
N THR A 63 -7.98 -10.64 0.81
CA THR A 63 -8.41 -11.03 2.16
C THR A 63 -9.93 -10.93 2.29
N TYR A 64 -10.51 -9.84 1.82
CA TYR A 64 -11.96 -9.61 1.89
C TYR A 64 -12.75 -10.65 1.07
N VAL A 65 -12.42 -10.81 -0.22
CA VAL A 65 -13.05 -11.79 -1.11
C VAL A 65 -12.88 -13.20 -0.56
N GLY A 66 -11.67 -13.54 -0.12
CA GLY A 66 -11.40 -14.84 0.48
C GLY A 66 -12.23 -15.10 1.72
N PHE A 67 -12.41 -14.09 2.58
CA PHE A 67 -13.21 -14.21 3.80
C PHE A 67 -14.71 -14.38 3.48
N THR A 68 -15.26 -13.57 2.59
CA THR A 68 -16.68 -13.64 2.23
C THR A 68 -17.04 -14.95 1.53
N THR A 69 -16.09 -15.54 0.79
CA THR A 69 -16.29 -16.74 -0.01
C THR A 69 -16.01 -18.03 0.79
N GLY A 70 -14.98 -18.04 1.64
CA GLY A 70 -14.51 -19.26 2.32
C GLY A 70 -14.13 -19.06 3.78
N GLY A 71 -14.60 -17.99 4.43
CA GLY A 71 -14.28 -17.68 5.83
C GLY A 71 -12.79 -17.40 6.05
N ILE A 72 -12.30 -17.63 7.26
CA ILE A 72 -10.91 -17.39 7.64
C ILE A 72 -9.93 -18.17 6.76
N GLY A 73 -10.23 -19.43 6.45
CA GLY A 73 -9.40 -20.25 5.57
C GLY A 73 -9.33 -19.69 4.15
N GLY A 74 -10.46 -19.19 3.63
CA GLY A 74 -10.52 -18.51 2.32
C GLY A 74 -9.69 -17.23 2.30
N ALA A 75 -9.76 -16.41 3.35
CA ALA A 75 -8.96 -15.21 3.49
C ALA A 75 -7.46 -15.49 3.42
N LEU A 76 -6.98 -16.48 4.17
CA LEU A 76 -5.58 -16.88 4.18
C LEU A 76 -5.14 -17.40 2.80
N VAL A 77 -5.92 -18.30 2.21
CA VAL A 77 -5.57 -18.90 0.91
C VAL A 77 -5.55 -17.89 -0.22
N ALA A 78 -6.54 -16.98 -0.29
CA ALA A 78 -6.59 -15.93 -1.30
C ALA A 78 -5.41 -14.96 -1.16
N THR A 79 -5.09 -14.54 0.05
CA THR A 79 -3.96 -13.63 0.33
C THR A 79 -2.62 -14.29 -0.02
N ILE A 80 -2.40 -15.54 0.39
CA ILE A 80 -1.21 -16.31 0.03
C ILE A 80 -1.12 -16.46 -1.49
N GLY A 81 -2.24 -16.78 -2.16
CA GLY A 81 -2.31 -16.89 -3.60
C GLY A 81 -1.82 -15.62 -4.30
N LEU A 82 -2.31 -14.45 -3.86
CA LEU A 82 -1.93 -13.16 -4.43
C LEU A 82 -0.43 -12.84 -4.26
N VAL A 83 0.14 -13.15 -3.11
CA VAL A 83 1.53 -12.80 -2.78
C VAL A 83 2.54 -13.80 -3.37
N THR A 84 2.15 -15.05 -3.54
CA THR A 84 3.04 -16.15 -3.98
C THR A 84 3.81 -15.83 -5.26
N PRO A 85 3.21 -15.35 -6.37
CA PRO A 85 3.94 -15.09 -7.59
C PRO A 85 5.01 -14.01 -7.41
N SER A 86 4.71 -12.96 -6.65
CA SER A 86 5.69 -11.91 -6.35
C SER A 86 6.89 -12.45 -5.58
N VAL A 87 6.67 -13.33 -4.60
CA VAL A 87 7.75 -13.97 -3.84
C VAL A 87 8.59 -14.86 -4.75
N ILE A 88 7.97 -15.65 -5.61
CA ILE A 88 8.69 -16.51 -6.57
C ILE A 88 9.57 -15.67 -7.48
N VAL A 89 9.01 -14.62 -8.09
CA VAL A 89 9.75 -13.72 -8.99
C VAL A 89 10.92 -13.05 -8.27
N ILE A 90 10.69 -12.55 -7.04
CA ILE A 90 11.76 -11.92 -6.24
C ILE A 90 12.88 -12.91 -5.93
N LEU A 91 12.57 -14.16 -5.57
CA LEU A 91 13.58 -15.19 -5.29
C LEU A 91 14.39 -15.52 -6.54
N ILE A 92 13.76 -15.67 -7.70
CA ILE A 92 14.44 -15.88 -8.98
C ILE A 92 15.37 -14.71 -9.31
N VAL A 93 14.85 -13.47 -9.21
CA VAL A 93 15.64 -12.26 -9.46
C VAL A 93 16.80 -12.15 -8.50
N ALA A 94 16.57 -12.41 -7.20
CA ALA A 94 17.64 -12.37 -6.19
C ALA A 94 18.76 -13.39 -6.45
N ALA A 95 18.41 -14.61 -6.89
CA ALA A 95 19.39 -15.63 -7.27
C ALA A 95 20.20 -15.19 -8.49
N PHE A 96 19.53 -14.62 -9.51
CA PHE A 96 20.19 -14.06 -10.68
C PHE A 96 21.12 -12.89 -10.33
N LEU A 97 20.65 -11.95 -9.53
CA LEU A 97 21.45 -10.80 -9.09
C LEU A 97 22.68 -11.20 -8.29
N LYS A 98 22.61 -12.28 -7.50
CA LYS A 98 23.75 -12.82 -6.78
C LYS A 98 24.86 -13.29 -7.73
N ALA A 99 24.49 -13.91 -8.87
CA ALA A 99 25.44 -14.37 -9.88
C ALA A 99 26.07 -13.21 -10.67
N PHE A 100 25.37 -12.09 -10.83
CA PHE A 100 25.81 -10.93 -11.61
C PHE A 100 26.12 -9.70 -10.77
N ARG A 101 26.33 -9.87 -9.46
CA ARG A 101 26.55 -8.79 -8.50
C ARG A 101 27.62 -7.78 -8.91
N ASP A 102 28.71 -8.27 -9.51
CA ASP A 102 29.85 -7.46 -9.92
C ASP A 102 29.76 -6.93 -11.36
N SER A 103 28.63 -7.18 -12.04
CA SER A 103 28.39 -6.68 -13.38
C SER A 103 28.21 -5.16 -13.38
N LYS A 104 28.98 -4.48 -14.24
CA LYS A 104 28.85 -3.01 -14.45
C LYS A 104 27.44 -2.59 -14.87
N TRP A 105 26.76 -3.40 -15.66
CA TRP A 105 25.40 -3.16 -16.14
C TRP A 105 24.38 -3.23 -15.02
N VAL A 106 24.48 -4.23 -14.14
CA VAL A 106 23.61 -4.37 -12.98
C VAL A 106 23.80 -3.20 -12.03
N ASN A 107 25.04 -2.82 -11.73
CA ASN A 107 25.34 -1.68 -10.88
C ASN A 107 24.84 -0.36 -11.47
N ALA A 108 24.99 -0.14 -12.78
CA ALA A 108 24.46 1.04 -13.46
C ALA A 108 22.92 1.10 -13.41
N SER A 109 22.25 -0.03 -13.62
CA SER A 109 20.79 -0.12 -13.50
C SER A 109 20.29 0.23 -12.08
N PHE A 110 20.92 -0.33 -11.05
CA PHE A 110 20.58 0.02 -9.66
C PHE A 110 20.91 1.48 -9.31
N TYR A 111 21.98 2.03 -9.87
CA TYR A 111 22.31 3.44 -9.71
C TYR A 111 21.21 4.35 -10.28
N GLY A 112 20.68 4.00 -11.46
CA GLY A 112 19.57 4.73 -12.08
C GLY A 112 18.22 4.54 -11.38
N LEU A 113 17.98 3.36 -10.77
CA LEU A 113 16.73 3.08 -10.05
C LEU A 113 16.61 3.81 -8.71
N ARG A 114 17.72 4.12 -8.04
CA ARG A 114 17.71 4.84 -6.75
C ARG A 114 17.00 6.20 -6.82
N PRO A 115 17.36 7.11 -7.72
CA PRO A 115 16.68 8.40 -7.82
C PRO A 115 15.22 8.24 -8.26
N ALA A 116 14.90 7.25 -9.13
CA ALA A 116 13.53 6.97 -9.52
C ALA A 116 12.66 6.54 -8.34
N SER A 117 13.15 5.64 -7.49
CA SER A 117 12.45 5.24 -6.26
C SER A 117 12.26 6.41 -5.30
N THR A 118 13.29 7.25 -5.12
CA THR A 118 13.19 8.46 -4.29
C THR A 118 12.16 9.42 -4.84
N ALA A 119 12.13 9.63 -6.16
CA ALA A 119 11.14 10.50 -6.81
C ALA A 119 9.71 9.99 -6.62
N LEU A 120 9.48 8.68 -6.74
CA LEU A 120 8.17 8.06 -6.51
C LEU A 120 7.70 8.24 -5.05
N VAL A 121 8.57 8.00 -4.08
CA VAL A 121 8.25 8.20 -2.65
C VAL A 121 7.97 9.68 -2.36
N THR A 122 8.76 10.59 -2.95
CA THR A 122 8.54 12.03 -2.80
C THR A 122 7.22 12.47 -3.43
N ALA A 123 6.90 12.00 -4.63
CA ALA A 123 5.63 12.28 -5.29
C ALA A 123 4.43 11.79 -4.46
N ALA A 124 4.51 10.58 -3.93
CA ALA A 124 3.50 10.04 -3.01
C ALA A 124 3.38 10.91 -1.74
N GLY A 125 4.48 11.32 -1.14
CA GLY A 125 4.49 12.24 -0.01
C GLY A 125 3.81 13.58 -0.32
N ILE A 126 4.14 14.18 -1.45
CA ILE A 126 3.54 15.46 -1.90
C ILE A 126 2.03 15.32 -2.13
N SER A 127 1.55 14.19 -2.65
CA SER A 127 0.11 13.97 -2.88
C SER A 127 -0.70 13.89 -1.58
N VAL A 128 -0.09 13.52 -0.46
CA VAL A 128 -0.73 13.46 0.86
C VAL A 128 -0.77 14.83 1.55
N VAL A 129 0.12 15.74 1.19
CA VAL A 129 0.21 17.09 1.81
C VAL A 129 -1.12 17.85 1.78
N PRO A 130 -1.84 17.97 0.65
CA PRO A 130 -3.13 18.65 0.62
C PRO A 130 -4.17 17.99 1.52
N ILE A 131 -4.18 16.66 1.59
CA ILE A 131 -5.13 15.89 2.37
C ILE A 131 -4.91 16.12 3.88
N ALA A 132 -3.65 16.16 4.29
CA ALA A 132 -3.28 16.29 5.70
C ALA A 132 -3.29 17.73 6.21
N LEU A 133 -2.94 18.71 5.35
CA LEU A 133 -2.68 20.09 5.76
C LEU A 133 -3.73 21.10 5.29
N LEU A 134 -4.71 20.70 4.47
CA LEU A 134 -5.75 21.57 3.97
C LEU A 134 -7.14 21.10 4.37
N HIS A 135 -8.01 22.03 4.73
CA HIS A 135 -9.43 21.76 4.95
C HIS A 135 -10.16 21.70 3.60
N SER A 136 -10.87 20.63 3.35
CA SER A 136 -11.68 20.46 2.14
C SER A 136 -12.80 21.52 2.10
N GLY A 137 -12.89 22.24 0.97
CA GLY A 137 -13.97 23.21 0.73
C GLY A 137 -13.68 24.65 1.17
N MET A 138 -12.51 24.94 1.72
CA MET A 138 -12.09 26.32 2.03
C MET A 138 -11.02 26.82 1.05
N THR A 139 -10.96 28.14 0.84
CA THR A 139 -9.97 28.79 -0.03
C THR A 139 -9.15 29.81 0.72
N GLY A 140 -7.91 30.04 0.29
CA GLY A 140 -7.00 31.00 0.92
C GLY A 140 -6.38 30.50 2.21
N LEU A 141 -6.01 31.42 3.10
CA LEU A 141 -5.36 31.12 4.38
C LEU A 141 -6.25 30.34 5.37
N ALA A 142 -7.56 30.42 5.20
CA ALA A 142 -8.53 29.65 6.02
C ALA A 142 -8.56 28.16 5.66
N ALA A 143 -8.05 27.78 4.47
CA ALA A 143 -7.92 26.39 4.08
C ALA A 143 -6.77 25.65 4.81
N LEU A 144 -5.85 26.37 5.44
CA LEU A 144 -4.69 25.81 6.11
C LEU A 144 -5.08 25.24 7.49
N ASN A 145 -4.79 23.96 7.69
CA ASN A 145 -4.89 23.30 8.99
C ASN A 145 -3.66 23.65 9.85
N TRP A 146 -3.70 24.81 10.52
CA TRP A 146 -2.59 25.31 11.31
C TRP A 146 -2.10 24.34 12.40
N PRO A 147 -2.98 23.65 13.16
CA PRO A 147 -2.53 22.64 14.12
C PRO A 147 -1.77 21.47 13.46
N ALA A 148 -2.25 20.99 12.32
CA ALA A 148 -1.58 19.91 11.58
C ALA A 148 -0.22 20.36 11.00
N ILE A 149 -0.14 21.61 10.53
CA ILE A 149 1.11 22.20 10.02
C ILE A 149 2.12 22.33 11.17
N ALA A 150 1.68 22.83 12.33
CA ALA A 150 2.53 22.96 13.50
C ALA A 150 3.06 21.60 13.97
N LEU A 151 2.19 20.58 14.02
CA LEU A 151 2.58 19.22 14.36
C LEU A 151 3.59 18.65 13.36
N ALA A 152 3.33 18.83 12.07
CA ALA A 152 4.24 18.38 11.00
C ALA A 152 5.62 19.07 11.11
N ALA A 153 5.67 20.37 11.39
CA ALA A 153 6.91 21.10 11.60
C ALA A 153 7.68 20.60 12.83
N VAL A 154 7.00 20.38 13.95
CA VAL A 154 7.62 19.82 15.17
C VAL A 154 8.19 18.43 14.89
N LEU A 155 7.43 17.56 14.23
CA LEU A 155 7.90 16.22 13.86
C LEU A 155 9.11 16.27 12.95
N LEU A 156 9.10 17.16 11.95
CA LEU A 156 10.22 17.36 11.02
C LEU A 156 11.50 17.80 11.77
N VAL A 157 11.37 18.70 12.72
CA VAL A 157 12.50 19.14 13.56
C VAL A 157 12.97 17.99 14.46
N CYS A 158 12.06 17.29 15.12
CA CYS A 158 12.39 16.18 16.02
C CYS A 158 13.10 15.04 15.27
N THR A 159 12.62 14.67 14.09
CA THR A 159 13.19 13.56 13.32
C THR A 159 14.53 13.88 12.66
N ASN A 160 14.80 15.15 12.34
CA ASN A 160 16.04 15.52 11.65
C ASN A 160 17.13 16.05 12.58
N TRP A 161 16.78 16.85 13.59
CA TRP A 161 17.76 17.57 14.38
C TRP A 161 17.91 17.10 15.83
N VAL A 162 16.96 16.34 16.38
CA VAL A 162 17.05 15.84 17.75
C VAL A 162 17.68 14.45 17.78
N PRO A 163 18.96 14.30 18.18
CA PRO A 163 19.71 13.05 18.06
C PRO A 163 19.14 11.90 18.89
N VAL A 164 18.47 12.19 19.99
CA VAL A 164 17.84 11.19 20.86
C VAL A 164 16.60 10.59 20.18
N VAL A 165 15.77 11.43 19.58
CA VAL A 165 14.47 11.06 19.00
C VAL A 165 14.65 10.48 17.58
N LYS A 166 15.67 10.91 16.86
CA LYS A 166 16.00 10.43 15.51
C LYS A 166 16.15 8.91 15.40
N LYS A 167 16.52 8.24 16.51
CA LYS A 167 16.71 6.78 16.54
C LYS A 167 15.43 6.01 16.85
N TRP A 168 14.34 6.69 17.16
CA TRP A 168 13.07 6.04 17.49
C TRP A 168 12.43 5.44 16.24
N HIS A 169 11.70 4.34 16.47
CA HIS A 169 10.99 3.70 15.37
C HIS A 169 9.85 4.60 14.87
N PRO A 170 9.61 4.71 13.55
CA PRO A 170 8.55 5.56 12.97
C PRO A 170 7.16 5.38 13.59
N ILE A 171 6.84 4.17 14.07
CA ILE A 171 5.56 3.83 14.69
C ILE A 171 5.27 4.67 15.95
N VAL A 172 6.33 5.09 16.66
CA VAL A 172 6.19 5.95 17.85
C VAL A 172 5.70 7.33 17.45
N PHE A 173 6.24 7.89 16.37
CA PHE A 173 5.81 9.19 15.83
C PHE A 173 4.38 9.13 15.32
N ILE A 174 3.98 8.03 14.67
CA ILE A 174 2.61 7.80 14.22
C ILE A 174 1.67 7.74 15.42
N GLY A 175 2.02 7.01 16.47
CA GLY A 175 1.22 6.91 17.70
C GLY A 175 1.07 8.25 18.41
N ILE A 176 2.15 9.02 18.56
CA ILE A 176 2.10 10.36 19.17
C ILE A 176 1.24 11.29 18.32
N SER A 177 1.41 11.28 17.00
CA SER A 177 0.63 12.12 16.10
C SER A 177 -0.86 11.80 16.16
N ALA A 178 -1.22 10.52 16.23
CA ALA A 178 -2.60 10.08 16.37
C ALA A 178 -3.21 10.56 17.70
N LEU A 179 -2.47 10.43 18.82
CA LEU A 179 -2.91 10.94 20.11
C LEU A 179 -3.14 12.46 20.11
N VAL A 180 -2.21 13.21 19.54
CA VAL A 180 -2.32 14.67 19.43
C VAL A 180 -3.49 15.05 18.53
N GLY A 181 -3.69 14.38 17.40
CA GLY A 181 -4.82 14.61 16.50
C GLY A 181 -6.18 14.38 17.16
N VAL A 182 -6.31 13.29 17.92
CA VAL A 182 -7.54 13.00 18.70
C VAL A 182 -7.79 14.02 19.79
N LEU A 183 -6.75 14.44 20.51
CA LEU A 183 -6.89 15.40 21.62
C LEU A 183 -7.23 16.81 21.13
N LEU A 184 -6.63 17.23 20.02
CA LEU A 184 -6.84 18.56 19.46
C LEU A 184 -7.98 18.62 18.42
N LYS A 185 -8.57 17.48 18.08
CA LYS A 185 -9.72 17.34 17.14
C LYS A 185 -9.48 18.01 15.77
N PHE A 186 -8.34 17.79 15.17
CA PHE A 186 -8.05 18.27 13.83
C PHE A 186 -7.67 17.13 12.89
#